data_6b05ccc0a4387b5fc7182b38dc625cb5
#
_entry.id   6b05ccc0a4387b5fc7182b38dc625cb5
#
_cell.length_a   1.000
_cell.length_b   1.000
_cell.length_c   1.000
_cell.angle_alpha   90.00
_cell.angle_beta   90.00
_cell.angle_gamma   90.00
#
_symmetry.space_group_name_H-M   'P 1'
#
loop_
_entity.id
_entity.type
_entity.pdbx_description
1 polymer ?
#
loop_
_entity_poly.entity_id
_entity_poly.type
_entity_poly.pdbx_seq_one_letter_code
_entity_poly.pdbx_strand_id
1 'polypeptide(L)'
;MNRIAVVIRAALAFTVLMAAPSTLLGQTLPAVRYGAGSSRPLSRLAFDGGVSPLGIQMQVATNLNSHFNLRGTGNLFTYSTTFTTSGITAAAKLNLASAGASLDIYPFHSGFRISPGALFHNQNQVTAAATVPGGTSFTLNNQTFYSANANAVTGATPVNGSAVLGLNTNKMAFSITTGWGNMIPRKGHFSFPFEIGAALIGAPTVNVNLGGWVCLDEAQTNCSSFSSTANPVGAAAQSALQTQEAKWVKDLNPLKTYPIVSGGIAYSFGGHNK
;
A
#
# COMPACT_ATOMS: atom_id res chain seq x y z
N MET A 1 26.45 -0.96 2.29
CA MET A 1 25.04 -1.20 1.91
C MET A 1 24.20 -0.67 3.05
N ASN A 2 23.33 0.28 2.77
CA ASN A 2 22.62 1.08 3.77
C ASN A 2 21.58 0.19 4.50
N ARG A 3 21.81 -0.14 5.77
CA ARG A 3 21.02 -1.12 6.54
C ARG A 3 19.58 -0.66 6.81
N ILE A 4 19.32 0.64 6.82
CA ILE A 4 17.95 1.20 6.91
C ILE A 4 17.19 0.98 5.58
N ALA A 5 17.88 1.04 4.43
CA ALA A 5 17.28 0.72 3.14
C ALA A 5 16.86 -0.76 3.03
N VAL A 6 17.50 -1.65 3.78
CA VAL A 6 17.11 -3.08 3.87
C VAL A 6 15.79 -3.24 4.61
N VAL A 7 15.53 -2.43 5.65
CA VAL A 7 14.29 -2.47 6.42
C VAL A 7 13.09 -1.98 5.59
N ILE A 8 13.27 -0.91 4.82
CA ILE A 8 12.25 -0.40 3.90
C ILE A 8 12.02 -1.40 2.76
N ARG A 9 13.07 -2.04 2.24
CA ARG A 9 12.96 -3.09 1.21
C ARG A 9 12.32 -4.38 1.74
N ALA A 10 12.53 -4.74 3.00
CA ALA A 10 11.87 -5.89 3.60
C ALA A 10 10.36 -5.67 3.79
N ALA A 11 9.93 -4.47 4.17
CA ALA A 11 8.51 -4.13 4.26
C ALA A 11 7.83 -4.09 2.87
N LEU A 12 8.57 -3.68 1.83
CA LEU A 12 8.10 -3.69 0.43
C LEU A 12 8.12 -5.09 -0.20
N ALA A 13 9.10 -5.93 0.14
CA ALA A 13 9.18 -7.30 -0.37
C ALA A 13 8.02 -8.18 0.13
N PHE A 14 7.47 -7.88 1.31
CA PHE A 14 6.33 -8.62 1.85
C PHE A 14 5.03 -8.38 1.06
N THR A 15 4.88 -7.21 0.44
CA THR A 15 3.72 -6.91 -0.44
C THR A 15 3.80 -7.63 -1.80
N VAL A 16 4.97 -8.05 -2.25
CA VAL A 16 5.17 -8.75 -3.53
C VAL A 16 5.07 -10.26 -3.39
N LEU A 17 5.27 -10.83 -2.19
CA LEU A 17 5.37 -12.28 -1.99
C LEU A 17 4.02 -13.01 -1.85
N MET A 18 2.88 -12.31 -1.92
CA MET A 18 1.55 -12.93 -1.90
C MET A 18 1.03 -13.34 -3.30
N ALA A 19 1.82 -13.16 -4.35
CA ALA A 19 1.53 -13.68 -5.69
C ALA A 19 2.20 -15.03 -5.93
N ALA A 20 1.78 -16.07 -5.19
CA ALA A 20 2.06 -17.43 -5.60
C ALA A 20 1.21 -17.76 -6.83
N PRO A 21 1.77 -18.20 -7.97
CA PRO A 21 0.98 -18.65 -9.10
C PRO A 21 0.31 -19.97 -8.72
N SER A 22 -0.98 -19.91 -8.39
CA SER A 22 -1.80 -21.12 -8.44
C SER A 22 -1.91 -21.53 -9.91
N THR A 23 -1.34 -22.69 -10.27
CA THR A 23 -1.52 -23.33 -11.57
C THR A 23 -3.01 -23.65 -11.75
N LEU A 24 -3.72 -22.76 -12.43
CA LEU A 24 -5.08 -22.99 -12.89
C LEU A 24 -5.03 -24.00 -14.04
N LEU A 25 -5.36 -25.25 -13.71
CA LEU A 25 -5.71 -26.26 -14.70
C LEU A 25 -6.85 -25.73 -15.57
N GLY A 26 -6.58 -25.55 -16.85
CA GLY A 26 -7.54 -25.07 -17.82
C GLY A 26 -8.73 -26.02 -17.94
N GLN A 27 -9.87 -25.59 -17.41
CA GLN A 27 -11.16 -26.15 -17.76
C GLN A 27 -11.78 -25.31 -18.86
N THR A 28 -11.90 -25.86 -20.03
CA THR A 28 -12.68 -25.29 -21.14
C THR A 28 -14.16 -25.30 -20.76
N LEU A 29 -14.64 -24.16 -20.28
CA LEU A 29 -16.06 -23.99 -20.01
C LEU A 29 -16.83 -23.89 -21.35
N PRO A 30 -17.97 -24.59 -21.51
CA PRO A 30 -18.75 -24.53 -22.74
C PRO A 30 -19.26 -23.11 -22.99
N ALA A 31 -19.17 -22.63 -24.23
CA ALA A 31 -19.68 -21.34 -24.65
C ALA A 31 -21.21 -21.30 -24.48
N VAL A 32 -21.68 -20.61 -23.47
CA VAL A 32 -23.11 -20.41 -23.23
C VAL A 32 -23.61 -19.25 -24.09
N ARG A 33 -24.50 -19.51 -25.04
CA ARG A 33 -25.19 -18.48 -25.81
C ARG A 33 -26.15 -17.71 -24.89
N TYR A 34 -25.94 -16.40 -24.76
CA TYR A 34 -26.76 -15.52 -23.96
C TYR A 34 -27.79 -14.80 -24.83
N GLY A 35 -29.10 -14.97 -24.50
CA GLY A 35 -30.17 -14.16 -25.07
C GLY A 35 -30.10 -12.71 -24.55
N ALA A 36 -30.35 -11.75 -25.43
CA ALA A 36 -30.35 -10.32 -25.11
C ALA A 36 -31.66 -9.96 -24.36
N GLY A 37 -31.69 -10.17 -23.05
CA GLY A 37 -32.72 -9.60 -22.18
C GLY A 37 -32.29 -8.21 -21.71
N SER A 38 -33.08 -7.16 -21.98
CA SER A 38 -32.83 -5.84 -21.42
C SER A 38 -33.05 -5.89 -19.91
N SER A 39 -31.99 -5.83 -19.11
CA SER A 39 -32.09 -5.72 -17.66
C SER A 39 -32.48 -4.29 -17.27
N ARG A 40 -33.51 -4.12 -16.42
CA ARG A 40 -33.83 -2.83 -15.82
C ARG A 40 -32.61 -2.34 -15.03
N PRO A 41 -32.25 -1.04 -15.11
CA PRO A 41 -31.18 -0.49 -14.28
C PRO A 41 -31.43 -0.74 -12.79
N LEU A 42 -30.37 -0.99 -12.02
CA LEU A 42 -30.40 -1.20 -10.56
C LEU A 42 -31.30 -2.34 -10.07
N SER A 43 -31.66 -3.28 -10.96
CA SER A 43 -32.58 -4.38 -10.61
C SER A 43 -31.87 -5.56 -9.93
N ARG A 44 -30.55 -5.59 -9.98
CA ARG A 44 -29.73 -6.66 -9.40
C ARG A 44 -28.59 -6.05 -8.58
N LEU A 45 -28.30 -6.65 -7.45
CA LEU A 45 -27.23 -6.28 -6.56
C LEU A 45 -26.34 -7.49 -6.34
N ALA A 46 -25.02 -7.30 -6.33
CA ALA A 46 -24.07 -8.34 -6.00
C ALA A 46 -23.10 -7.87 -4.92
N PHE A 47 -22.70 -8.79 -4.07
CA PHE A 47 -21.62 -8.60 -3.10
C PHE A 47 -20.49 -9.57 -3.43
N ASP A 48 -19.26 -9.10 -3.33
CA ASP A 48 -18.05 -9.88 -3.52
C ASP A 48 -17.16 -9.76 -2.29
N GLY A 49 -16.57 -10.87 -1.89
CA GLY A 49 -15.50 -10.96 -0.92
C GLY A 49 -14.27 -11.56 -1.58
N GLY A 50 -13.15 -10.88 -1.50
CA GLY A 50 -11.93 -11.29 -2.19
C GLY A 50 -10.66 -10.82 -1.51
N VAL A 51 -9.56 -11.02 -2.21
CA VAL A 51 -8.22 -10.61 -1.77
C VAL A 51 -7.50 -9.85 -2.88
N SER A 52 -6.69 -8.90 -2.48
CA SER A 52 -5.84 -8.11 -3.37
C SER A 52 -4.54 -7.72 -2.65
N PRO A 53 -3.52 -7.18 -3.32
CA PRO A 53 -2.36 -6.59 -2.67
C PRO A 53 -2.70 -5.42 -1.73
N LEU A 54 -3.91 -4.84 -1.86
CA LEU A 54 -4.44 -3.83 -0.95
C LEU A 54 -5.14 -4.42 0.28
N GLY A 55 -5.14 -5.74 0.43
CA GLY A 55 -5.70 -6.46 1.56
C GLY A 55 -6.96 -7.26 1.25
N ILE A 56 -7.80 -7.46 2.27
CA ILE A 56 -9.12 -8.06 2.11
C ILE A 56 -9.97 -7.06 1.36
N GLN A 57 -10.60 -7.53 0.28
CA GLN A 57 -11.42 -6.73 -0.61
C GLN A 57 -12.89 -7.08 -0.40
N MET A 58 -13.72 -6.05 -0.30
CA MET A 58 -15.18 -6.16 -0.35
C MET A 58 -15.69 -5.29 -1.49
N GLN A 59 -16.56 -5.85 -2.30
CA GLN A 59 -17.14 -5.14 -3.43
C GLN A 59 -18.67 -5.26 -3.43
N VAL A 60 -19.31 -4.20 -3.90
CA VAL A 60 -20.74 -4.14 -4.15
C VAL A 60 -20.95 -3.69 -5.59
N ALA A 61 -21.72 -4.42 -6.37
CA ALA A 61 -21.98 -4.06 -7.75
C ALA A 61 -23.48 -4.08 -8.05
N THR A 62 -23.89 -3.17 -8.94
CA THR A 62 -25.24 -3.15 -9.48
C THR A 62 -25.22 -3.00 -10.99
N ASN A 63 -26.20 -3.59 -11.66
CA ASN A 63 -26.31 -3.46 -13.11
C ASN A 63 -26.89 -2.10 -13.51
N LEU A 64 -26.28 -1.44 -14.49
CA LEU A 64 -26.87 -0.28 -15.16
C LEU A 64 -27.63 -0.72 -16.43
N ASN A 65 -27.02 -1.63 -17.18
CA ASN A 65 -27.65 -2.28 -18.34
C ASN A 65 -26.92 -3.62 -18.64
N SER A 66 -27.13 -4.18 -19.82
CA SER A 66 -26.51 -5.45 -20.24
C SER A 66 -24.99 -5.39 -20.43
N HIS A 67 -24.39 -4.20 -20.55
CA HIS A 67 -22.98 -4.00 -20.82
C HIS A 67 -22.24 -3.22 -19.72
N PHE A 68 -22.97 -2.62 -18.79
CA PHE A 68 -22.39 -1.77 -17.76
C PHE A 68 -22.88 -2.15 -16.36
N ASN A 69 -21.95 -2.31 -15.44
CA ASN A 69 -22.22 -2.36 -14.00
C ASN A 69 -21.48 -1.23 -13.30
N LEU A 70 -22.10 -0.68 -12.27
CA LEU A 70 -21.45 0.21 -11.32
C LEU A 70 -20.96 -0.63 -10.13
N ARG A 71 -19.70 -0.46 -9.73
CA ARG A 71 -19.09 -1.20 -8.65
C ARG A 71 -18.43 -0.27 -7.65
N GLY A 72 -18.70 -0.47 -6.36
CA GLY A 72 -17.97 0.10 -5.24
C GLY A 72 -17.01 -0.93 -4.68
N THR A 73 -15.81 -0.52 -4.29
CA THR A 73 -14.76 -1.38 -3.74
C THR A 73 -14.20 -0.78 -2.46
N GLY A 74 -14.05 -1.61 -1.42
CA GLY A 74 -13.33 -1.30 -0.20
C GLY A 74 -12.24 -2.33 0.05
N ASN A 75 -11.05 -1.89 0.50
CA ASN A 75 -9.92 -2.74 0.85
C ASN A 75 -9.44 -2.39 2.25
N LEU A 76 -9.15 -3.41 3.06
CA LEU A 76 -8.68 -3.24 4.42
C LEU A 76 -7.63 -4.30 4.75
N PHE A 77 -6.49 -3.85 5.32
CA PHE A 77 -5.49 -4.73 5.89
C PHE A 77 -4.62 -3.97 6.89
N THR A 78 -4.33 -4.59 8.02
CA THR A 78 -3.40 -4.03 9.01
C THR A 78 -2.48 -5.14 9.48
N TYR A 79 -1.18 -4.85 9.49
CA TYR A 79 -0.16 -5.75 10.01
C TYR A 79 0.87 -4.96 10.81
N SER A 80 1.22 -5.46 12.00
CA SER A 80 2.24 -4.84 12.85
C SER A 80 3.32 -5.85 13.18
N THR A 81 4.56 -5.42 13.18
CA THR A 81 5.71 -6.24 13.53
C THR A 81 6.78 -5.43 14.24
N THR A 82 7.56 -6.09 15.06
CA THR A 82 8.75 -5.52 15.69
C THR A 82 9.95 -6.36 15.29
N PHE A 83 11.03 -5.70 14.91
CA PHE A 83 12.28 -6.37 14.53
C PHE A 83 13.47 -5.64 15.14
N THR A 84 14.52 -6.41 15.43
CA THR A 84 15.77 -5.86 15.96
C THR A 84 16.89 -6.13 14.95
N THR A 85 17.60 -5.09 14.59
CA THR A 85 18.77 -5.18 13.72
C THR A 85 19.89 -4.30 14.24
N SER A 86 21.10 -4.87 14.39
CA SER A 86 22.28 -4.17 14.92
C SER A 86 22.02 -3.44 16.26
N GLY A 87 21.25 -4.07 17.16
CA GLY A 87 20.89 -3.50 18.46
C GLY A 87 19.77 -2.44 18.41
N ILE A 88 19.30 -2.06 17.22
CA ILE A 88 18.20 -1.10 17.05
C ILE A 88 16.90 -1.86 16.93
N THR A 89 15.98 -1.61 17.87
CA THR A 89 14.62 -2.17 17.82
C THR A 89 13.69 -1.19 17.12
N ALA A 90 13.02 -1.67 16.08
CA ALA A 90 12.04 -0.91 15.32
C ALA A 90 10.69 -1.61 15.30
N ALA A 91 9.64 -0.86 15.60
CA ALA A 91 8.26 -1.27 15.43
C ALA A 91 7.75 -0.71 14.09
N ALA A 92 7.16 -1.57 13.26
CA ALA A 92 6.59 -1.18 11.98
C ALA A 92 5.12 -1.62 11.89
N LYS A 93 4.30 -0.77 11.29
CA LYS A 93 2.89 -1.04 11.03
C LYS A 93 2.55 -0.71 9.58
N LEU A 94 2.07 -1.72 8.86
CA LEU A 94 1.42 -1.56 7.57
C LEU A 94 -0.07 -1.34 7.80
N ASN A 95 -0.60 -0.26 7.25
CA ASN A 95 -2.03 0.01 7.24
C ASN A 95 -2.47 0.25 5.79
N LEU A 96 -3.34 -0.63 5.30
CA LEU A 96 -3.94 -0.50 3.98
C LEU A 96 -5.44 -0.29 4.19
N ALA A 97 -5.92 0.87 3.81
CA ALA A 97 -7.33 1.22 3.85
C ALA A 97 -7.64 2.08 2.64
N SER A 98 -8.48 1.57 1.75
CA SER A 98 -8.88 2.31 0.55
C SER A 98 -10.31 2.02 0.16
N ALA A 99 -10.95 3.01 -0.46
CA ALA A 99 -12.27 2.86 -1.04
C ALA A 99 -12.34 3.57 -2.39
N GLY A 100 -13.11 2.99 -3.31
CA GLY A 100 -13.22 3.50 -4.67
C GLY A 100 -14.49 3.05 -5.36
N ALA A 101 -14.67 3.54 -6.59
CA ALA A 101 -15.72 3.10 -7.47
C ALA A 101 -15.18 2.89 -8.89
N SER A 102 -15.79 1.99 -9.62
CA SER A 102 -15.45 1.69 -11.01
C SER A 102 -16.69 1.42 -11.84
N LEU A 103 -16.56 1.67 -13.14
CA LEU A 103 -17.56 1.31 -14.13
C LEU A 103 -17.06 0.06 -14.86
N ASP A 104 -17.71 -1.08 -14.61
CA ASP A 104 -17.40 -2.32 -15.30
C ASP A 104 -18.06 -2.32 -16.69
N ILE A 105 -17.25 -2.35 -17.74
CA ILE A 105 -17.67 -2.34 -19.14
C ILE A 105 -17.48 -3.74 -19.70
N TYR A 106 -18.53 -4.35 -20.21
CA TYR A 106 -18.55 -5.67 -20.86
C TYR A 106 -18.72 -5.50 -22.36
N PRO A 107 -17.63 -5.32 -23.13
CA PRO A 107 -17.72 -5.07 -24.59
C PRO A 107 -18.28 -6.26 -25.35
N PHE A 108 -18.07 -7.44 -24.82
CA PHE A 108 -18.57 -8.69 -25.38
C PHE A 108 -19.63 -9.30 -24.42
N HIS A 109 -20.51 -10.12 -24.94
CA HIS A 109 -21.47 -10.84 -24.12
C HIS A 109 -20.82 -11.99 -23.29
N SER A 110 -19.51 -11.91 -23.04
CA SER A 110 -18.69 -12.83 -22.24
C SER A 110 -18.46 -12.28 -20.82
N GLY A 111 -17.66 -12.97 -20.02
CA GLY A 111 -17.23 -12.51 -18.70
C GLY A 111 -16.12 -11.46 -18.73
N PHE A 112 -15.53 -11.15 -19.90
CA PHE A 112 -14.47 -10.17 -20.03
C PHE A 112 -14.98 -8.75 -19.75
N ARG A 113 -14.23 -8.00 -18.95
CA ARG A 113 -14.56 -6.61 -18.62
C ARG A 113 -13.32 -5.70 -18.65
N ILE A 114 -13.55 -4.43 -18.87
CA ILE A 114 -12.62 -3.33 -18.67
C ILE A 114 -13.26 -2.40 -17.64
N SER A 115 -12.52 -2.01 -16.62
CA SER A 115 -13.07 -1.28 -15.47
C SER A 115 -12.23 -0.04 -15.16
N PRO A 116 -12.50 1.10 -15.85
CA PRO A 116 -12.00 2.38 -15.37
C PRO A 116 -12.63 2.72 -14.02
N GLY A 117 -11.84 3.31 -13.11
CA GLY A 117 -12.28 3.63 -11.77
C GLY A 117 -11.45 4.69 -11.10
N ALA A 118 -11.82 5.02 -9.88
CA ALA A 118 -11.10 5.93 -9.01
C ALA A 118 -11.17 5.48 -7.56
N LEU A 119 -10.05 5.56 -6.87
CA LEU A 119 -9.96 5.49 -5.42
C LEU A 119 -10.13 6.92 -4.88
N PHE A 120 -11.18 7.18 -4.16
CA PHE A 120 -11.46 8.47 -3.55
C PHE A 120 -11.09 8.54 -2.06
N HIS A 121 -10.84 7.41 -1.46
CA HIS A 121 -10.27 7.27 -0.13
C HIS A 121 -9.04 6.37 -0.22
N ASN A 122 -7.89 6.88 0.25
CA ASN A 122 -6.63 6.16 0.21
C ASN A 122 -5.81 6.52 1.47
N GLN A 123 -5.71 5.60 2.40
CA GLN A 123 -4.89 5.70 3.62
C GLN A 123 -3.84 4.58 3.66
N ASN A 124 -3.37 4.16 2.49
CA ASN A 124 -2.34 3.14 2.39
C ASN A 124 -0.98 3.72 2.82
N GLN A 125 -0.47 3.24 3.95
CA GLN A 125 0.78 3.74 4.52
C GLN A 125 1.50 2.68 5.34
N VAL A 126 2.80 2.86 5.45
CA VAL A 126 3.66 2.16 6.41
C VAL A 126 4.16 3.19 7.41
N THR A 127 3.99 2.91 8.69
CA THR A 127 4.59 3.69 9.76
C THR A 127 5.68 2.86 10.45
N ALA A 128 6.75 3.50 10.88
CA ALA A 128 7.80 2.86 11.64
C ALA A 128 8.25 3.77 12.77
N ALA A 129 8.61 3.20 13.92
CA ALA A 129 9.23 3.90 15.02
C ALA A 129 10.42 3.09 15.53
N ALA A 130 11.51 3.76 15.84
CA ALA A 130 12.72 3.12 16.34
C ALA A 130 13.42 3.99 17.37
N THR A 131 14.13 3.31 18.29
CA THR A 131 15.10 3.97 19.19
C THR A 131 16.45 3.36 18.94
N VAL A 132 17.44 4.21 18.74
CA VAL A 132 18.84 3.82 18.58
C VAL A 132 19.48 3.88 19.96
N PRO A 133 19.89 2.77 20.55
CA PRO A 133 20.54 2.78 21.88
C PRO A 133 21.76 3.71 21.92
N GLY A 134 22.00 4.31 23.07
CA GLY A 134 23.18 5.17 23.25
C GLY A 134 24.48 4.43 22.92
N GLY A 135 25.42 5.12 22.31
CA GLY A 135 26.68 4.55 21.82
C GLY A 135 26.58 3.79 20.48
N THR A 136 25.36 3.50 20.01
CA THR A 136 25.19 2.75 18.77
C THR A 136 25.32 3.67 17.56
N SER A 137 26.10 3.23 16.56
CA SER A 137 26.26 3.95 15.30
C SER A 137 25.09 3.69 14.34
N PHE A 138 24.74 4.71 13.57
CA PHE A 138 23.79 4.63 12.46
C PHE A 138 24.27 5.50 11.30
N THR A 139 23.74 5.26 10.11
CA THR A 139 24.20 5.95 8.90
C THR A 139 23.05 6.68 8.25
N LEU A 140 23.24 7.98 7.97
CA LEU A 140 22.37 8.81 7.14
C LEU A 140 23.15 9.33 5.95
N ASN A 141 22.65 9.15 4.75
CA ASN A 141 23.29 9.64 3.52
C ASN A 141 24.80 9.29 3.42
N ASN A 142 25.18 8.05 3.73
CA ASN A 142 26.56 7.55 3.77
C ASN A 142 27.45 8.20 4.84
N GLN A 143 26.91 9.00 5.74
CA GLN A 143 27.61 9.59 6.86
C GLN A 143 27.26 8.82 8.13
N THR A 144 28.26 8.44 8.92
CA THR A 144 28.07 7.73 10.18
C THR A 144 27.90 8.71 11.31
N PHE A 145 26.90 8.46 12.13
CA PHE A 145 26.57 9.16 13.36
C PHE A 145 26.44 8.16 14.50
N TYR A 146 26.55 8.65 15.73
CA TYR A 146 26.35 7.86 16.95
C TYR A 146 25.20 8.44 17.76
N SER A 147 24.38 7.56 18.33
CA SER A 147 23.35 7.96 19.28
C SER A 147 23.99 8.32 20.61
N ALA A 148 23.66 9.48 21.18
CA ALA A 148 24.20 9.87 22.47
C ALA A 148 23.68 8.94 23.59
N ASN A 149 24.49 8.76 24.63
CA ASN A 149 24.04 8.16 25.87
C ASN A 149 23.09 9.13 26.62
N ALA A 150 22.17 8.58 27.36
CA ALA A 150 21.31 9.39 28.23
C ALA A 150 22.18 10.11 29.29
N ASN A 151 21.98 11.42 29.42
CA ASN A 151 22.70 12.23 30.41
C ASN A 151 21.74 13.26 31.01
N ALA A 152 21.44 13.09 32.29
CA ALA A 152 20.50 13.96 33.00
C ALA A 152 21.00 15.41 33.17
N VAL A 153 22.30 15.63 33.18
CA VAL A 153 22.92 16.98 33.36
C VAL A 153 22.78 17.79 32.07
N THR A 154 23.08 17.19 30.93
CA THR A 154 23.00 17.86 29.62
C THR A 154 21.63 17.77 28.98
N GLY A 155 20.72 16.91 29.51
CA GLY A 155 19.45 16.60 28.89
C GLY A 155 19.58 15.73 27.63
N ALA A 156 20.75 15.13 27.40
CA ALA A 156 20.96 14.27 26.24
C ALA A 156 20.11 12.99 26.36
N THR A 157 19.47 12.63 25.28
CA THR A 157 18.68 11.39 25.15
C THR A 157 19.12 10.64 23.91
N PRO A 158 19.04 9.31 23.91
CA PRO A 158 19.31 8.51 22.71
C PRO A 158 18.46 8.94 21.54
N VAL A 159 18.99 8.75 20.33
CA VAL A 159 18.28 9.06 19.10
C VAL A 159 17.04 8.15 18.99
N ASN A 160 15.90 8.78 18.77
CA ASN A 160 14.65 8.11 18.49
C ASN A 160 14.02 8.71 17.23
N GLY A 161 13.16 7.96 16.59
CA GLY A 161 12.56 8.45 15.37
C GLY A 161 11.30 7.71 14.97
N SER A 162 10.53 8.40 14.16
CA SER A 162 9.37 7.84 13.46
C SER A 162 9.47 8.15 11.97
N ALA A 163 8.96 7.23 11.18
CA ALA A 163 8.90 7.37 9.74
C ALA A 163 7.48 7.02 9.25
N VAL A 164 6.99 7.77 8.27
CA VAL A 164 5.74 7.50 7.58
C VAL A 164 6.02 7.45 6.09
N LEU A 165 5.76 6.30 5.48
CA LEU A 165 5.72 6.12 4.05
C LEU A 165 4.26 6.04 3.61
N GLY A 166 3.76 7.08 2.95
CA GLY A 166 2.40 7.14 2.41
C GLY A 166 2.37 6.86 0.91
N LEU A 167 1.45 6.01 0.48
CA LEU A 167 1.17 5.79 -0.95
C LEU A 167 0.15 6.82 -1.44
N ASN A 168 0.55 8.10 -1.44
CA ASN A 168 -0.28 9.24 -1.81
C ASN A 168 -1.58 9.31 -0.98
N THR A 169 -1.45 9.21 0.32
CA THR A 169 -2.57 9.24 1.26
C THR A 169 -3.43 10.48 1.10
N ASN A 170 -4.75 10.31 1.28
CA ASN A 170 -5.77 11.39 1.20
C ASN A 170 -5.92 12.06 -0.18
N LYS A 171 -5.40 11.47 -1.25
CA LYS A 171 -5.59 11.95 -2.61
C LYS A 171 -6.36 10.94 -3.45
N MET A 172 -7.12 11.46 -4.41
CA MET A 172 -7.79 10.62 -5.40
C MET A 172 -6.76 9.97 -6.32
N ALA A 173 -6.94 8.68 -6.61
CA ALA A 173 -6.13 7.93 -7.56
C ALA A 173 -7.02 7.32 -8.62
N PHE A 174 -6.66 7.48 -9.90
CA PHE A 174 -7.35 6.81 -10.99
C PHE A 174 -6.85 5.38 -11.15
N SER A 175 -7.75 4.47 -11.50
CA SER A 175 -7.42 3.07 -11.75
C SER A 175 -8.01 2.61 -13.07
N ILE A 176 -7.34 1.64 -13.67
CA ILE A 176 -7.86 0.89 -14.79
C ILE A 176 -7.54 -0.58 -14.57
N THR A 177 -8.55 -1.41 -14.61
CA THR A 177 -8.40 -2.86 -14.51
C THR A 177 -9.08 -3.55 -15.68
N THR A 178 -8.62 -4.74 -16.00
CA THR A 178 -9.29 -5.68 -16.89
C THR A 178 -9.45 -6.99 -16.16
N GLY A 179 -10.47 -7.75 -16.49
CA GLY A 179 -10.71 -8.99 -15.77
C GLY A 179 -11.70 -9.91 -16.42
N TRP A 180 -11.93 -10.99 -15.73
CA TRP A 180 -12.87 -12.03 -16.13
C TRP A 180 -13.82 -12.34 -14.99
N GLY A 181 -15.07 -12.72 -15.33
CA GLY A 181 -16.14 -12.96 -14.38
C GLY A 181 -16.99 -11.71 -14.14
N ASN A 182 -18.29 -11.85 -14.37
CA ASN A 182 -19.27 -10.82 -14.08
C ASN A 182 -19.80 -11.02 -12.65
N MET A 183 -19.63 -10.06 -11.77
CA MET A 183 -20.19 -10.12 -10.41
C MET A 183 -21.72 -10.32 -10.40
N ILE A 184 -22.40 -9.86 -11.47
CA ILE A 184 -23.82 -10.06 -11.68
C ILE A 184 -24.01 -11.05 -12.85
N PRO A 185 -23.84 -12.36 -12.64
CA PRO A 185 -23.94 -13.35 -13.71
C PRO A 185 -25.36 -13.38 -14.26
N ARG A 186 -25.50 -13.59 -15.57
CA ARG A 186 -26.80 -13.67 -16.23
C ARG A 186 -27.61 -14.91 -15.85
N LYS A 187 -26.91 -15.98 -15.48
CA LYS A 187 -27.48 -17.23 -14.97
C LYS A 187 -26.83 -17.58 -13.64
N GLY A 188 -27.63 -18.06 -12.67
CA GLY A 188 -27.16 -18.37 -11.33
C GLY A 188 -26.91 -17.13 -10.47
N HIS A 189 -26.41 -17.35 -9.28
CA HIS A 189 -26.17 -16.31 -8.27
C HIS A 189 -24.69 -16.15 -7.96
N PHE A 190 -23.87 -17.19 -8.14
CA PHE A 190 -22.45 -17.18 -7.84
C PHE A 190 -21.60 -16.86 -9.06
N SER A 191 -20.52 -16.11 -8.84
CA SER A 191 -19.44 -15.88 -9.81
C SER A 191 -18.09 -15.75 -9.12
N PHE A 192 -17.03 -15.93 -9.89
CA PHE A 192 -15.62 -15.86 -9.44
C PHE A 192 -14.92 -14.78 -10.26
N PRO A 193 -15.06 -13.50 -9.86
CA PRO A 193 -14.40 -12.42 -10.54
C PRO A 193 -12.88 -12.44 -10.27
N PHE A 194 -12.12 -12.22 -11.33
CA PHE A 194 -10.70 -11.98 -11.29
C PHE A 194 -10.37 -10.71 -12.06
N GLU A 195 -9.44 -9.90 -11.57
CA GLU A 195 -8.99 -8.70 -12.27
C GLU A 195 -7.49 -8.43 -12.09
N ILE A 196 -6.93 -7.78 -13.10
CA ILE A 196 -5.57 -7.28 -13.12
C ILE A 196 -5.56 -5.87 -13.71
N GLY A 197 -4.71 -5.02 -13.21
CA GLY A 197 -4.59 -3.65 -13.71
C GLY A 197 -3.66 -2.81 -12.85
N ALA A 198 -3.91 -1.50 -12.83
CA ALA A 198 -3.08 -0.57 -12.09
C ALA A 198 -3.90 0.62 -11.56
N ALA A 199 -3.44 1.19 -10.45
CA ALA A 199 -3.87 2.48 -9.96
C ALA A 199 -2.73 3.49 -10.09
N LEU A 200 -3.04 4.68 -10.61
CA LEU A 200 -2.11 5.80 -10.75
C LEU A 200 -2.21 6.65 -9.47
N ILE A 201 -1.44 6.28 -8.46
CA ILE A 201 -1.52 6.92 -7.15
C ILE A 201 -0.67 8.18 -7.03
N GLY A 202 0.23 8.43 -7.98
CA GLY A 202 1.19 9.54 -7.90
C GLY A 202 2.38 9.25 -6.99
N ALA A 203 3.20 10.25 -6.74
CA ALA A 203 4.45 10.08 -5.98
C ALA A 203 4.17 9.67 -4.52
N PRO A 204 4.78 8.60 -4.02
CA PRO A 204 4.80 8.29 -2.58
C PRO A 204 5.43 9.42 -1.77
N THR A 205 5.01 9.55 -0.53
CA THR A 205 5.58 10.51 0.43
C THR A 205 6.38 9.77 1.48
N VAL A 206 7.55 10.30 1.83
CA VAL A 206 8.37 9.81 2.94
C VAL A 206 8.58 10.97 3.88
N ASN A 207 8.17 10.80 5.13
CA ASN A 207 8.41 11.76 6.20
C ASN A 207 9.11 11.02 7.33
N VAL A 208 10.26 11.53 7.75
CA VAL A 208 11.00 10.98 8.88
C VAL A 208 11.22 12.09 9.90
N ASN A 209 10.89 11.79 11.13
CA ASN A 209 11.14 12.69 12.25
C ASN A 209 12.12 12.00 13.20
N LEU A 210 13.28 12.62 13.41
CA LEU A 210 14.30 12.15 14.34
C LEU A 210 14.45 13.15 15.49
N GLY A 211 14.51 12.61 16.69
CA GLY A 211 14.76 13.35 17.92
C GLY A 211 15.90 12.75 18.72
N GLY A 212 16.22 13.38 19.86
CA GLY A 212 17.33 12.97 20.70
C GLY A 212 18.63 13.67 20.35
N TRP A 213 19.75 13.13 20.80
CA TRP A 213 21.08 13.70 20.59
C TRP A 213 21.94 12.79 19.72
N VAL A 214 22.66 13.42 18.80
CA VAL A 214 23.54 12.78 17.81
C VAL A 214 24.97 13.25 18.00
N CYS A 215 25.93 12.33 17.85
CA CYS A 215 27.35 12.60 17.95
C CYS A 215 28.04 12.23 16.65
N LEU A 216 29.15 12.91 16.32
CA LEU A 216 30.00 12.58 15.18
C LEU A 216 31.08 11.54 15.50
N ASP A 217 31.33 11.32 16.78
CA ASP A 217 32.35 10.40 17.26
C ASP A 217 31.79 9.37 18.24
N GLU A 218 32.46 8.23 18.33
CA GLU A 218 32.09 7.14 19.24
C GLU A 218 32.31 7.52 20.71
N ALA A 219 33.31 8.37 20.97
CA ALA A 219 33.66 8.87 22.30
C ALA A 219 32.65 9.88 22.83
N GLN A 220 31.70 10.32 22.00
CA GLN A 220 30.60 11.23 22.33
C GLN A 220 31.10 12.59 22.85
N THR A 221 32.24 13.06 22.34
CA THR A 221 32.81 14.36 22.68
C THR A 221 32.18 15.49 21.87
N ASN A 222 31.63 15.18 20.70
CA ASN A 222 31.03 16.12 19.73
C ASN A 222 29.57 15.76 19.49
N CYS A 223 28.67 16.13 20.41
CA CYS A 223 27.28 15.82 20.38
C CYS A 223 26.40 17.08 20.31
N SER A 224 25.23 16.94 19.71
CA SER A 224 24.20 17.98 19.68
C SER A 224 22.82 17.38 19.60
N SER A 225 21.81 18.14 20.04
CA SER A 225 20.42 17.77 19.75
C SER A 225 20.21 17.69 18.23
N PHE A 226 19.52 16.64 17.79
CA PHE A 226 19.16 16.46 16.38
C PHE A 226 18.35 17.64 15.83
N SER A 227 17.54 18.29 16.65
CA SER A 227 16.72 19.46 16.26
C SER A 227 17.52 20.78 16.17
N SER A 228 18.78 20.82 16.63
CA SER A 228 19.58 22.05 16.65
C SER A 228 20.19 22.32 15.26
N THR A 229 19.78 23.44 14.64
CA THR A 229 20.41 23.94 13.40
C THR A 229 21.57 24.87 13.66
N ALA A 230 21.66 25.43 14.87
CA ALA A 230 22.77 26.33 15.27
C ALA A 230 24.08 25.59 15.54
N ASN A 231 24.01 24.31 15.91
CA ASN A 231 25.21 23.49 16.14
C ASN A 231 25.55 22.71 14.85
N PRO A 232 26.84 22.72 14.43
CA PRO A 232 27.27 22.05 13.20
C PRO A 232 26.93 20.57 13.13
N VAL A 233 26.95 19.86 14.27
CA VAL A 233 26.61 18.43 14.35
C VAL A 233 25.13 18.21 14.06
N GLY A 234 24.24 18.98 14.68
CA GLY A 234 22.79 18.88 14.43
C GLY A 234 22.44 19.28 13.01
N ALA A 235 23.04 20.38 12.50
CA ALA A 235 22.83 20.82 11.12
C ALA A 235 23.28 19.76 10.09
N ALA A 236 24.45 19.13 10.31
CA ALA A 236 24.92 18.04 9.45
C ALA A 236 23.99 16.84 9.46
N ALA A 237 23.49 16.46 10.63
CA ALA A 237 22.56 15.33 10.77
C ALA A 237 21.22 15.60 10.06
N GLN A 238 20.68 16.81 10.18
CA GLN A 238 19.44 17.21 9.48
C GLN A 238 19.64 17.24 7.95
N SER A 239 20.75 17.82 7.48
CA SER A 239 21.08 17.85 6.05
C SER A 239 21.22 16.43 5.48
N ALA A 240 21.89 15.52 6.22
CA ALA A 240 22.04 14.14 5.84
C ALA A 240 20.68 13.42 5.79
N LEU A 241 19.76 13.69 6.75
CA LEU A 241 18.42 13.15 6.76
C LEU A 241 17.61 13.61 5.54
N GLN A 242 17.57 14.92 5.26
CA GLN A 242 16.85 15.48 4.12
C GLN A 242 17.33 14.87 2.79
N THR A 243 18.64 14.75 2.63
CA THR A 243 19.23 14.11 1.44
C THR A 243 18.85 12.64 1.34
N GLN A 244 18.80 11.94 2.47
CA GLN A 244 18.40 10.54 2.52
C GLN A 244 16.91 10.35 2.20
N GLU A 245 16.03 11.22 2.71
CA GLU A 245 14.60 11.23 2.37
C GLU A 245 14.37 11.43 0.87
N ALA A 246 15.08 12.39 0.28
CA ALA A 246 14.99 12.64 -1.16
C ALA A 246 15.40 11.42 -1.99
N LYS A 247 16.43 10.67 -1.56
CA LYS A 247 16.83 9.40 -2.19
C LYS A 247 15.74 8.35 -2.06
N TRP A 248 15.15 8.19 -0.87
CA TRP A 248 14.06 7.23 -0.67
C TRP A 248 12.83 7.54 -1.54
N VAL A 249 12.43 8.82 -1.63
CA VAL A 249 11.34 9.24 -2.52
C VAL A 249 11.65 8.88 -3.98
N LYS A 250 12.90 9.07 -4.41
CA LYS A 250 13.34 8.70 -5.76
C LYS A 250 13.30 7.18 -5.99
N ASP A 251 13.77 6.40 -5.02
CA ASP A 251 13.79 4.93 -5.10
C ASP A 251 12.37 4.33 -5.10
N LEU A 252 11.42 5.03 -4.49
CA LEU A 252 10.01 4.65 -4.43
C LEU A 252 9.19 5.15 -5.63
N ASN A 253 9.81 5.88 -6.55
CA ASN A 253 9.13 6.42 -7.72
C ASN A 253 8.39 5.40 -8.59
N PRO A 254 8.84 4.13 -8.75
CA PRO A 254 8.09 3.10 -9.46
C PRO A 254 6.71 2.82 -8.86
N LEU A 255 6.51 3.08 -7.57
CA LEU A 255 5.23 2.89 -6.88
C LEU A 255 4.17 3.94 -7.24
N LYS A 256 4.48 4.93 -8.08
CA LYS A 256 3.48 5.85 -8.67
C LYS A 256 2.37 5.11 -9.41
N THR A 257 2.71 3.97 -9.97
CA THR A 257 1.76 3.04 -10.59
C THR A 257 1.69 1.79 -9.74
N TYR A 258 0.60 1.64 -9.01
CA TYR A 258 0.39 0.52 -8.11
C TYR A 258 -0.32 -0.63 -8.86
N PRO A 259 0.26 -1.84 -8.92
CA PRO A 259 -0.38 -2.97 -9.57
C PRO A 259 -1.60 -3.44 -8.76
N ILE A 260 -2.69 -3.72 -9.44
CA ILE A 260 -3.90 -4.32 -8.89
C ILE A 260 -4.01 -5.73 -9.46
N VAL A 261 -4.08 -6.72 -8.58
CA VAL A 261 -4.42 -8.10 -8.91
C VAL A 261 -5.42 -8.55 -7.86
N SER A 262 -6.62 -8.94 -8.24
CA SER A 262 -7.60 -9.38 -7.26
C SER A 262 -8.41 -10.56 -7.76
N GLY A 263 -8.91 -11.34 -6.80
CA GLY A 263 -9.83 -12.43 -7.05
C GLY A 263 -10.75 -12.61 -5.86
N GLY A 264 -11.99 -13.02 -6.16
CA GLY A 264 -13.00 -13.14 -5.13
C GLY A 264 -14.13 -14.11 -5.49
N ILE A 265 -15.11 -14.12 -4.62
CA ILE A 265 -16.36 -14.87 -4.78
C ILE A 265 -17.50 -13.88 -4.65
N ALA A 266 -18.30 -13.76 -5.70
CA ALA A 266 -19.45 -12.87 -5.72
C ALA A 266 -20.76 -13.65 -5.66
N TYR A 267 -21.73 -13.09 -4.92
CA TYR A 267 -23.09 -13.55 -4.88
C TYR A 267 -24.04 -12.43 -5.31
N SER A 268 -24.90 -12.72 -6.28
CA SER A 268 -25.86 -11.73 -6.80
C SER A 268 -27.28 -12.02 -6.35
N PHE A 269 -27.96 -10.96 -5.92
CA PHE A 269 -29.37 -10.91 -5.54
C PHE A 269 -30.21 -10.28 -6.66
N GLY A 270 -31.48 -10.59 -6.69
CA GLY A 270 -32.44 -10.06 -7.66
C GLY A 270 -32.97 -11.12 -8.62
N GLY A 271 -34.14 -10.87 -9.15
CA GLY A 271 -34.90 -11.85 -9.98
C GLY A 271 -34.20 -12.12 -11.32
N HIS A 272 -34.13 -13.37 -11.71
CA HIS A 272 -33.95 -13.73 -13.10
C HIS A 272 -35.27 -13.41 -13.83
N ASN A 273 -35.22 -12.48 -14.79
CA ASN A 273 -36.34 -12.43 -15.74
C ASN A 273 -36.38 -13.78 -16.47
N LYS A 274 -37.42 -14.52 -16.24
CA LYS A 274 -37.76 -15.74 -17.01
C LYS A 274 -37.97 -15.40 -18.46
#